data_c8022f26a4e7c5eba3878e12309f21a6
#
_entry.id   c8022f26a4e7c5eba3878e12309f21a6
#
_cell.length_a   1.000
_cell.length_b   1.000
_cell.length_c   1.000
_cell.angle_alpha   90.00
_cell.angle_beta   90.00
_cell.angle_gamma   90.00
#
_symmetry.space_group_name_H-M   'P 1'
#
loop_
_entity.id
_entity.type
_entity.pdbx_description
1 polymer ?
#
loop_
_entity_poly.entity_id
_entity_poly.type
_entity_poly.pdbx_seq_one_letter_code
_entity_poly.pdbx_strand_id
1 'polypeptide(L)' 'MYEYNVEFVLERMVIITDVSFNEPDMSDEFIIETARQELINYYKIDPNVLYLQDVIIHERD' A
#
# COMPACT_ATOMS: atom_id res chain seq x y z
N MET A 1 6.66 -15.52 6.14
CA MET A 1 6.56 -14.20 5.54
C MET A 1 5.19 -13.60 5.81
N TYR A 2 5.13 -12.32 6.12
CA TYR A 2 3.89 -11.65 6.50
C TYR A 2 3.44 -10.79 5.33
N GLU A 3 2.27 -11.07 4.80
CA GLU A 3 1.77 -10.44 3.60
C GLU A 3 0.56 -9.55 3.88
N TYR A 4 0.49 -8.43 3.16
CA TYR A 4 -0.60 -7.47 3.29
C TYR A 4 -1.03 -7.00 1.91
N ASN A 5 -2.34 -6.81 1.75
CA ASN A 5 -2.88 -6.07 0.61
C ASN A 5 -3.12 -4.65 1.08
N VAL A 6 -2.61 -3.68 0.36
CA VAL A 6 -2.86 -2.27 0.68
C VAL A 6 -3.73 -1.70 -0.43
N GLU A 7 -4.89 -1.21 -0.03
CA GLU A 7 -5.90 -0.72 -0.94
C GLU A 7 -5.99 0.80 -0.82
N PHE A 8 -5.70 1.49 -1.93
CA PHE A 8 -5.83 2.94 -2.00
C PHE A 8 -7.14 3.25 -2.70
N VAL A 9 -8.07 3.89 -1.97
CA VAL A 9 -9.42 4.16 -2.48
C VAL A 9 -9.42 5.57 -3.07
N LEU A 10 -9.48 5.63 -4.39
CA LEU A 10 -9.55 6.88 -5.12
C LEU A 10 -11.00 7.19 -5.48
N GLU A 11 -11.23 8.38 -6.02
CA GLU A 11 -12.58 8.83 -6.31
C GLU A 11 -13.35 7.90 -7.24
N ARG A 12 -12.66 7.35 -8.26
CA ARG A 12 -13.32 6.53 -9.29
C ARG A 12 -12.73 5.13 -9.44
N MET A 13 -11.74 4.82 -8.63
CA MET A 13 -11.07 3.53 -8.75
C MET A 13 -10.39 3.15 -7.46
N VAL A 14 -9.97 1.90 -7.38
CA VAL A 14 -9.22 1.39 -6.25
C VAL A 14 -7.92 0.83 -6.81
N ILE A 15 -6.81 1.15 -6.15
CA ILE A 15 -5.51 0.60 -6.51
C ILE A 15 -5.08 -0.31 -5.37
N ILE A 16 -4.79 -1.57 -5.68
CA ILE A 16 -4.38 -2.55 -4.68
C ILE A 16 -2.98 -3.03 -5.02
N THR A 17 -2.13 -3.08 -4.01
CA THR A 17 -0.80 -3.66 -4.17
C THR A 17 -0.50 -4.58 -3.00
N ASP A 18 0.31 -5.60 -3.25
CA ASP A 18 0.73 -6.55 -2.22
C ASP A 18 2.13 -6.18 -1.74
N VAL A 19 2.32 -6.23 -0.43
CA VAL A 19 3.64 -6.07 0.16
C VAL A 19 3.87 -7.20 1.16
N SER A 20 5.12 -7.58 1.36
CA SER A 20 5.46 -8.65 2.29
C SER A 20 6.70 -8.28 3.08
N PHE A 21 6.75 -8.79 4.30
CA PHE A 21 7.85 -8.52 5.22
C PHE A 21 8.28 -9.80 5.89
N ASN A 22 9.54 -9.86 6.30
CA ASN A 22 10.08 -11.02 7.01
C ASN A 22 9.78 -10.97 8.51
N GLU A 23 9.39 -9.82 9.01
CA GLU A 23 9.14 -9.61 10.43
C GLU A 23 7.66 -9.33 10.71
N PRO A 24 7.15 -9.78 11.87
CA PRO A 24 5.78 -9.43 12.27
C PRO A 24 5.72 -8.03 12.84
N ASP A 25 4.50 -7.58 13.12
CA ASP A 25 4.26 -6.34 13.86
C ASP A 25 4.78 -5.07 13.19
N MET A 26 4.74 -5.03 11.87
CA MET A 26 5.07 -3.82 11.13
C MET A 26 4.00 -2.77 11.38
N SER A 27 4.43 -1.51 11.54
CA SER A 27 3.46 -0.44 11.74
C SER A 27 2.66 -0.18 10.47
N ASP A 28 1.42 0.28 10.64
CA ASP A 28 0.56 0.61 9.51
C ASP A 28 1.21 1.65 8.60
N GLU A 29 1.86 2.65 9.19
CA GLU A 29 2.54 3.69 8.42
C GLU A 29 3.63 3.12 7.54
N PHE A 30 4.40 2.19 8.07
CA PHE A 30 5.48 1.57 7.30
C PHE A 30 4.93 0.69 6.17
N ILE A 31 3.87 -0.07 6.45
CA ILE A 31 3.21 -0.89 5.44
C ILE A 31 2.67 -0.03 4.31
N ILE A 32 1.98 1.04 4.65
CA ILE A 32 1.40 1.95 3.67
C ILE A 32 2.48 2.64 2.84
N GLU A 33 3.54 3.12 3.50
CA GLU A 33 4.60 3.81 2.77
C GLU A 33 5.35 2.87 1.83
N THR A 34 5.56 1.63 2.25
CA THR A 34 6.17 0.62 1.38
C THR A 34 5.33 0.40 0.13
N ALA A 35 4.01 0.30 0.30
CA ALA A 35 3.08 0.13 -0.81
C ALA A 35 3.10 1.34 -1.74
N ARG A 36 3.11 2.56 -1.18
CA ARG A 36 3.19 3.78 -2.00
C ARG A 36 4.45 3.80 -2.85
N GLN A 37 5.59 3.52 -2.24
CA GLN A 37 6.87 3.54 -2.96
C GLN A 37 6.89 2.52 -4.09
N GLU A 38 6.30 1.36 -3.87
CA GLU A 38 6.19 0.37 -4.91
C GLU A 38 5.37 0.87 -6.09
N LEU A 39 4.23 1.48 -5.82
CA LEU A 39 3.37 2.02 -6.87
C LEU A 39 4.05 3.16 -7.63
N ILE A 40 4.76 4.02 -6.91
CA ILE A 40 5.46 5.15 -7.53
C ILE A 40 6.61 4.66 -8.40
N ASN A 41 7.42 3.73 -7.88
CA ASN A 41 8.65 3.31 -8.54
C ASN A 41 8.40 2.35 -9.70
N TYR A 42 7.48 1.41 -9.54
CA TYR A 42 7.25 0.39 -10.56
C TYR A 42 6.15 0.74 -11.54
N TYR A 43 5.11 1.39 -11.06
CA TYR A 43 3.94 1.69 -11.89
C TYR A 43 3.85 3.15 -12.29
N LYS A 44 4.77 3.98 -11.81
CA LYS A 44 4.86 5.41 -12.16
C LYS A 44 3.59 6.19 -11.84
N ILE A 45 2.93 5.82 -10.76
CA ILE A 45 1.74 6.54 -10.32
C ILE A 45 2.17 7.85 -9.65
N ASP A 46 1.42 8.91 -9.92
CA ASP A 46 1.69 10.22 -9.35
C ASP A 46 1.60 10.15 -7.82
N PRO A 47 2.66 10.53 -7.09
CA PRO A 47 2.63 10.50 -5.62
C PRO A 47 1.47 11.29 -5.02
N ASN A 48 1.09 12.39 -5.61
CA ASN A 48 0.00 13.22 -5.08
C ASN A 48 -1.32 12.46 -5.04
N VAL A 49 -1.54 11.55 -5.97
CA VAL A 49 -2.74 10.73 -6.01
C VAL A 49 -2.81 9.80 -4.81
N LEU A 50 -1.64 9.30 -4.38
CA LEU A 50 -1.58 8.29 -3.31
C LEU A 50 -1.61 8.87 -1.90
N TYR A 51 -1.17 10.13 -1.72
CA TYR A 51 -1.10 10.72 -0.39
C TYR A 51 -2.39 11.33 0.11
N LEU A 52 -3.32 11.60 -0.79
CA LEU A 52 -4.58 12.29 -0.44
C LEU A 52 -5.77 11.34 -0.33
N GLN A 53 -5.54 10.03 -0.39
CA GLN A 53 -6.63 9.06 -0.47
C GLN A 53 -6.74 8.22 0.81
N ASP A 54 -7.92 7.64 1.00
CA ASP A 54 -8.12 6.66 2.06
C ASP A 54 -7.35 5.40 1.75
N VAL A 55 -6.80 4.79 2.79
CA VAL A 55 -5.99 3.58 2.64
C VAL A 55 -6.51 2.51 3.59
N ILE A 56 -6.69 1.30 3.08
CA ILE A 56 -7.13 0.16 3.85
C ILE A 56 -6.08 -0.93 3.77
N ILE A 57 -5.68 -1.46 4.91
CA ILE A 57 -4.71 -2.56 4.97
C ILE A 57 -5.47 -3.85 5.26
N HIS A 58 -5.24 -4.85 4.42
CA HIS A 58 -5.79 -6.19 4.61
C HIS A 58 -4.64 -7.14 4.90
N GLU A 59 -4.67 -7.75 6.07
CA GLU A 59 -3.65 -8.73 6.42
C GLU A 59 -3.94 -10.05 5.72
N ARG A 60 -2.92 -10.64 5.14
CA ARG A 60 -3.01 -11.95 4.47
C ARG A 60 -2.03 -12.91 5.12
N ASP A 61 -2.49 -14.04 5.49
CA ASP A 61 -1.65 -15.07 6.09
C ASP A 61 -0.90 -15.88 5.05
#